data_d6252d25b08b66bb250e4026150f1d8d
#
_entry.id   d6252d25b08b66bb250e4026150f1d8d
#
_cell.length_a   1.000
_cell.length_b   1.000
_cell.length_c   1.000
_cell.angle_alpha   90.00
_cell.angle_beta   90.00
_cell.angle_gamma   90.00
#
_symmetry.space_group_name_H-M   'P 1'
#
loop_
_entity.id
_entity.type
_entity.pdbx_description
1 polymer ?
#
loop_
_entity_poly.entity_id
_entity_poly.type
_entity_poly.pdbx_seq_one_letter_code
_entity_poly.pdbx_strand_id
1 'polypeptide(L)'
;EAYGDQFTMMELTRALVLDAARAVGRTVVPARDGSEIDLEAQWRQAPILGLVSEALGEEVTVDTDEPTLRKHADRHAVELQASWGPAEIVVELYEQLVEDSLVQPTFVMDYPAAVKPLAKKHRRTAGLNEAWDLIINGVELAPAYSELNDPVVQRERLEAQSRLVAQGDPEAMDLDEAFLTAMEFGMPPAGGLGMGVDRLVMLLTGAGIRETILFPLLRPE
;
A
#
# COMPACT_ATOMS: atom_id res chain seq x y z
N GLU A 1 -14.17 8.13 4.95
CA GLU A 1 -14.77 9.42 5.35
C GLU A 1 -15.24 10.17 4.10
N ALA A 2 -16.53 10.55 4.08
CA ALA A 2 -17.07 11.33 2.98
C ALA A 2 -16.45 12.73 2.96
N TYR A 3 -16.16 13.23 1.75
CA TYR A 3 -15.49 14.50 1.48
C TYR A 3 -14.05 14.60 2.00
N GLY A 4 -13.46 13.48 2.46
CA GLY A 4 -12.04 13.33 2.73
C GLY A 4 -11.25 12.91 1.48
N ASP A 5 -9.95 12.84 1.63
CA ASP A 5 -9.01 12.33 0.62
C ASP A 5 -7.83 11.59 1.30
N GLN A 6 -6.84 11.17 0.51
CA GLN A 6 -5.65 10.50 1.02
C GLN A 6 -4.93 11.28 2.15
N PHE A 7 -4.95 12.61 2.14
CA PHE A 7 -4.28 13.41 3.16
C PHE A 7 -5.07 13.44 4.46
N THR A 8 -6.42 13.53 4.39
CA THR A 8 -7.30 13.36 5.55
C THR A 8 -7.07 11.99 6.21
N MET A 9 -6.95 10.93 5.40
CA MET A 9 -6.67 9.58 5.91
C MET A 9 -5.27 9.47 6.52
N MET A 10 -4.29 10.19 6.00
CA MET A 10 -2.93 10.23 6.56
C MET A 10 -2.92 10.84 7.97
N GLU A 11 -3.61 11.96 8.15
CA GLU A 11 -3.75 12.61 9.46
C GLU A 11 -4.50 11.72 10.45
N LEU A 12 -5.62 11.12 10.01
CA LEU A 12 -6.41 10.19 10.83
C LEU A 12 -5.58 8.97 11.26
N THR A 13 -4.84 8.36 10.32
CA THR A 13 -4.02 7.18 10.60
C THR A 13 -2.95 7.49 11.62
N ARG A 14 -2.24 8.62 11.44
CA ARG A 14 -1.23 9.06 12.40
C ARG A 14 -1.86 9.29 13.79
N ALA A 15 -3.01 9.93 13.87
CA ALA A 15 -3.72 10.15 15.13
C ALA A 15 -4.10 8.83 15.81
N LEU A 16 -4.68 7.87 15.08
CA LEU A 16 -5.06 6.56 15.62
C LEU A 16 -3.87 5.79 16.19
N VAL A 17 -2.74 5.75 15.47
CA VAL A 17 -1.52 5.07 15.94
C VAL A 17 -0.96 5.75 17.18
N LEU A 18 -0.90 7.10 17.20
CA LEU A 18 -0.39 7.84 18.35
C LEU A 18 -1.29 7.72 19.57
N ASP A 19 -2.61 7.78 19.40
CA ASP A 19 -3.54 7.64 20.52
C ASP A 19 -3.47 6.25 21.14
N ALA A 20 -3.35 5.19 20.30
CA ALA A 20 -3.13 3.82 20.78
C ALA A 20 -1.78 3.69 21.51
N ALA A 21 -0.70 4.23 20.94
CA ALA A 21 0.64 4.21 21.55
C ALA A 21 0.67 4.92 22.92
N ARG A 22 0.06 6.10 22.99
CA ARG A 22 -0.04 6.88 24.24
C ARG A 22 -0.90 6.19 25.29
N ALA A 23 -2.01 5.57 24.88
CA ALA A 23 -2.90 4.85 25.79
C ALA A 23 -2.20 3.70 26.51
N VAL A 24 -1.21 3.05 25.85
CA VAL A 24 -0.42 1.95 26.44
C VAL A 24 0.97 2.38 26.91
N GLY A 25 1.30 3.68 26.83
CA GLY A 25 2.61 4.22 27.26
C GLY A 25 3.79 3.74 26.39
N ARG A 26 3.57 3.52 25.09
CA ARG A 26 4.54 2.98 24.14
C ARG A 26 4.73 3.87 22.92
N THR A 27 5.11 5.14 23.12
CA THR A 27 5.38 6.08 22.00
C THR A 27 6.75 5.87 21.36
N VAL A 28 7.65 5.17 22.05
CA VAL A 28 8.92 4.67 21.50
C VAL A 28 8.89 3.16 21.57
N VAL A 29 9.15 2.50 20.45
CA VAL A 29 9.10 1.03 20.33
C VAL A 29 10.41 0.50 19.73
N PRO A 30 10.86 -0.72 20.09
CA PRO A 30 12.06 -1.30 19.52
C PRO A 30 11.84 -1.66 18.04
N ALA A 31 12.82 -1.37 17.22
CA ALA A 31 12.88 -1.82 15.83
C ALA A 31 13.58 -3.18 15.72
N ARG A 32 13.31 -3.90 14.62
CA ARG A 32 13.92 -5.20 14.34
C ARG A 32 15.42 -5.15 14.07
N ASP A 33 15.96 -3.99 13.67
CA ASP A 33 17.39 -3.75 13.46
C ASP A 33 18.14 -3.38 14.76
N GLY A 34 17.44 -3.35 15.89
CA GLY A 34 17.97 -2.98 17.21
C GLY A 34 17.96 -1.48 17.49
N SER A 35 17.48 -0.66 16.57
CA SER A 35 17.24 0.76 16.81
C SER A 35 15.90 1.00 17.52
N GLU A 36 15.54 2.26 17.71
CA GLU A 36 14.24 2.67 18.26
C GLU A 36 13.41 3.41 17.21
N ILE A 37 12.10 3.24 17.27
CA ILE A 37 11.12 3.97 16.46
C ILE A 37 10.38 4.92 17.38
N ASP A 38 10.58 6.23 17.19
CA ASP A 38 9.81 7.28 17.85
C ASP A 38 8.56 7.60 17.04
N LEU A 39 7.41 7.11 17.49
CA LEU A 39 6.12 7.33 16.83
C LEU A 39 5.67 8.80 16.89
N GLU A 40 6.17 9.60 17.82
CA GLU A 40 5.86 11.03 17.94
C GLU A 40 6.67 11.90 16.97
N ALA A 41 7.79 11.38 16.45
CA ALA A 41 8.61 12.06 15.44
C ALA A 41 7.83 12.37 14.16
N GLN A 42 8.43 13.13 13.25
CA GLN A 42 7.85 13.39 11.94
C GLN A 42 7.93 12.13 11.07
N TRP A 43 6.81 11.70 10.52
CA TRP A 43 6.75 10.57 9.61
C TRP A 43 7.14 10.99 8.19
N ARG A 44 7.93 10.13 7.53
CA ARG A 44 8.37 10.36 6.16
C ARG A 44 7.20 10.19 5.19
N GLN A 45 7.18 11.01 4.13
CA GLN A 45 6.33 10.82 2.96
C GLN A 45 7.26 10.65 1.76
N ALA A 46 7.08 9.57 1.00
CA ALA A 46 7.97 9.27 -0.12
C ALA A 46 7.18 8.62 -1.28
N PRO A 47 7.27 9.17 -2.52
CA PRO A 47 6.71 8.51 -3.69
C PRO A 47 7.40 7.18 -3.95
N ILE A 48 6.61 6.13 -4.29
CA ILE A 48 7.16 4.78 -4.56
C ILE A 48 8.23 4.79 -5.65
N LEU A 49 8.01 5.55 -6.75
CA LEU A 49 8.98 5.66 -7.84
C LEU A 49 10.30 6.29 -7.39
N GLY A 50 10.23 7.27 -6.48
CA GLY A 50 11.42 7.87 -5.87
C GLY A 50 12.22 6.86 -5.05
N LEU A 51 11.52 6.07 -4.23
CA LEU A 51 12.13 5.02 -3.42
C LEU A 51 12.80 3.94 -4.27
N VAL A 52 12.14 3.49 -5.34
CA VAL A 52 12.72 2.52 -6.30
C VAL A 52 13.93 3.13 -7.01
N SER A 53 13.85 4.40 -7.42
CA SER A 53 14.98 5.11 -8.04
C SER A 53 16.19 5.19 -7.11
N GLU A 54 15.97 5.50 -5.83
CA GLU A 54 17.03 5.53 -4.80
C GLU A 54 17.69 4.15 -4.66
N ALA A 55 16.91 3.07 -4.61
CA ALA A 55 17.42 1.70 -4.46
C ALA A 55 18.20 1.21 -5.68
N LEU A 56 17.76 1.57 -6.88
CA LEU A 56 18.40 1.16 -8.14
C LEU A 56 19.61 2.05 -8.50
N GLY A 57 19.72 3.26 -7.91
CA GLY A 57 20.69 4.27 -8.32
C GLY A 57 20.46 4.85 -9.72
N GLU A 58 19.30 4.63 -10.30
CA GLU A 58 18.88 5.09 -11.63
C GLU A 58 17.45 5.62 -11.55
N GLU A 59 17.11 6.65 -12.33
CA GLU A 59 15.79 7.27 -12.31
C GLU A 59 14.72 6.34 -12.90
N VAL A 60 13.65 6.10 -12.14
CA VAL A 60 12.45 5.37 -12.56
C VAL A 60 11.25 6.33 -12.56
N THR A 61 10.53 6.38 -13.66
CA THR A 61 9.36 7.23 -13.84
C THR A 61 8.17 6.41 -14.33
N VAL A 62 6.99 7.04 -14.43
CA VAL A 62 5.80 6.39 -15.01
C VAL A 62 5.98 5.98 -16.48
N ASP A 63 6.94 6.59 -17.17
CA ASP A 63 7.23 6.35 -18.59
C ASP A 63 8.40 5.36 -18.79
N THR A 64 8.98 4.83 -17.71
CA THR A 64 10.05 3.81 -17.80
C THR A 64 9.49 2.54 -18.42
N ASP A 65 10.09 2.09 -19.51
CA ASP A 65 9.61 0.94 -20.26
C ASP A 65 9.85 -0.39 -19.56
N GLU A 66 9.01 -1.38 -19.88
CA GLU A 66 9.10 -2.72 -19.30
C GLU A 66 10.46 -3.39 -19.48
N PRO A 67 11.10 -3.38 -20.68
CA PRO A 67 12.43 -3.98 -20.86
C PRO A 67 13.49 -3.39 -19.92
N THR A 68 13.43 -2.09 -19.64
CA THR A 68 14.34 -1.42 -18.72
C THR A 68 14.09 -1.89 -17.28
N LEU A 69 12.82 -1.95 -16.85
CA LEU A 69 12.46 -2.43 -15.50
C LEU A 69 12.85 -3.89 -15.30
N ARG A 70 12.61 -4.77 -16.30
CA ARG A 70 13.04 -6.18 -16.25
C ARG A 70 14.54 -6.33 -16.12
N LYS A 71 15.32 -5.51 -16.83
CA LYS A 71 16.78 -5.48 -16.71
C LYS A 71 17.24 -5.07 -15.31
N HIS A 72 16.54 -4.14 -14.65
CA HIS A 72 16.82 -3.80 -13.25
C HIS A 72 16.52 -4.99 -12.32
N ALA A 73 15.38 -5.64 -12.49
CA ALA A 73 15.01 -6.82 -11.71
C ALA A 73 16.05 -7.94 -11.86
N ASP A 74 16.48 -8.26 -13.09
CA ASP A 74 17.53 -9.25 -13.36
C ASP A 74 18.85 -8.89 -12.65
N ARG A 75 19.24 -7.61 -12.69
CA ARG A 75 20.49 -7.12 -12.04
C ARG A 75 20.45 -7.29 -10.52
N HIS A 76 19.27 -7.18 -9.92
CA HIS A 76 19.07 -7.28 -8.47
C HIS A 76 18.54 -8.65 -8.04
N ALA A 77 18.46 -9.63 -8.96
CA ALA A 77 17.95 -10.98 -8.71
C ALA A 77 16.50 -11.01 -8.17
N VAL A 78 15.67 -10.05 -8.59
CA VAL A 78 14.23 -10.00 -8.32
C VAL A 78 13.50 -10.85 -9.35
N GLU A 79 12.74 -11.85 -8.89
CA GLU A 79 11.97 -12.73 -9.74
C GLU A 79 10.67 -12.04 -10.19
N LEU A 80 10.38 -12.06 -11.50
CA LEU A 80 9.20 -11.44 -12.08
C LEU A 80 8.32 -12.46 -12.79
N GLN A 81 7.00 -12.30 -12.69
CA GLN A 81 6.09 -13.05 -13.53
C GLN A 81 6.15 -12.54 -14.98
N ALA A 82 5.97 -13.47 -15.95
CA ALA A 82 6.01 -13.12 -17.36
C ALA A 82 4.85 -12.21 -17.79
N SER A 83 3.73 -12.28 -17.08
CA SER A 83 2.51 -11.50 -17.34
C SER A 83 2.55 -10.07 -16.80
N TRP A 84 3.51 -9.75 -15.93
CA TRP A 84 3.57 -8.43 -15.29
C TRP A 84 4.02 -7.34 -16.25
N GLY A 85 3.29 -6.22 -16.23
CA GLY A 85 3.66 -4.99 -16.92
C GLY A 85 4.49 -4.05 -16.03
N PRO A 86 4.78 -2.84 -16.51
CA PRO A 86 5.63 -1.87 -15.79
C PRO A 86 5.16 -1.56 -14.37
N ALA A 87 3.85 -1.48 -14.13
CA ALA A 87 3.27 -1.12 -12.84
C ALA A 87 3.55 -2.17 -11.77
N GLU A 88 3.29 -3.44 -12.09
CA GLU A 88 3.53 -4.58 -11.20
C GLU A 88 5.03 -4.75 -10.94
N ILE A 89 5.86 -4.57 -11.95
CA ILE A 89 7.33 -4.67 -11.81
C ILE A 89 7.87 -3.58 -10.87
N VAL A 90 7.36 -2.36 -10.94
CA VAL A 90 7.75 -1.28 -10.01
C VAL A 90 7.39 -1.64 -8.57
N VAL A 91 6.19 -2.19 -8.34
CA VAL A 91 5.77 -2.61 -6.99
C VAL A 91 6.65 -3.75 -6.48
N GLU A 92 6.92 -4.77 -7.29
CA GLU A 92 7.79 -5.88 -6.90
C GLU A 92 9.23 -5.40 -6.60
N LEU A 93 9.78 -4.50 -7.41
CA LEU A 93 11.09 -3.90 -7.12
C LEU A 93 11.07 -3.14 -5.79
N TYR A 94 9.99 -2.42 -5.50
CA TYR A 94 9.81 -1.74 -4.21
C TYR A 94 9.75 -2.75 -3.06
N GLU A 95 8.92 -3.77 -3.13
CA GLU A 95 8.74 -4.77 -2.08
C GLU A 95 10.05 -5.51 -1.78
N GLN A 96 10.78 -5.94 -2.82
CA GLN A 96 12.00 -6.73 -2.67
C GLN A 96 13.23 -5.91 -2.26
N LEU A 97 13.32 -4.65 -2.66
CA LEU A 97 14.55 -3.86 -2.48
C LEU A 97 14.43 -2.76 -1.43
N VAL A 98 13.21 -2.33 -1.09
CA VAL A 98 13.00 -1.12 -0.28
C VAL A 98 12.21 -1.39 0.99
N GLU A 99 11.05 -2.05 0.90
CA GLU A 99 10.05 -2.11 1.98
C GLU A 99 10.66 -2.55 3.31
N ASP A 100 11.42 -3.63 3.31
CA ASP A 100 12.09 -4.15 4.50
C ASP A 100 13.05 -3.16 5.16
N SER A 101 13.59 -2.19 4.42
CA SER A 101 14.51 -1.17 4.92
C SER A 101 13.80 0.02 5.60
N LEU A 102 12.49 0.16 5.42
CA LEU A 102 11.70 1.26 5.97
C LEU A 102 11.39 1.03 7.45
N VAL A 103 12.37 1.29 8.32
CA VAL A 103 12.25 1.11 9.77
C VAL A 103 11.37 2.19 10.40
N GLN A 104 11.65 3.47 10.11
CA GLN A 104 10.87 4.59 10.63
C GLN A 104 9.55 4.75 9.88
N PRO A 105 8.48 5.26 10.54
CA PRO A 105 7.18 5.42 9.93
C PRO A 105 7.26 6.19 8.61
N THR A 106 6.86 5.52 7.51
CA THR A 106 6.94 6.09 6.16
C THR A 106 5.62 5.84 5.42
N PHE A 107 5.00 6.91 4.95
CA PHE A 107 3.92 6.84 3.97
C PHE A 107 4.55 6.69 2.58
N VAL A 108 4.43 5.52 1.99
CA VAL A 108 4.83 5.24 0.61
C VAL A 108 3.67 5.62 -0.29
N MET A 109 3.87 6.60 -1.17
CA MET A 109 2.79 7.30 -1.87
C MET A 109 2.85 7.12 -3.38
N ASP A 110 1.76 7.53 -4.04
CA ASP A 110 1.70 7.71 -5.49
C ASP A 110 1.96 6.43 -6.28
N TYR A 111 1.18 5.39 -5.96
CA TYR A 111 1.28 4.09 -6.62
C TYR A 111 0.89 4.17 -8.11
N PRO A 112 1.49 3.33 -8.98
CA PRO A 112 1.05 3.18 -10.36
C PRO A 112 -0.44 2.82 -10.45
N ALA A 113 -1.14 3.43 -11.41
CA ALA A 113 -2.61 3.35 -11.47
C ALA A 113 -3.17 1.94 -11.68
N ALA A 114 -2.40 1.03 -12.29
CA ALA A 114 -2.85 -0.33 -12.57
C ALA A 114 -2.92 -1.21 -11.32
N VAL A 115 -2.06 -0.99 -10.31
CA VAL A 115 -1.94 -1.86 -9.13
C VAL A 115 -2.89 -1.51 -7.98
N LYS A 116 -3.56 -0.36 -8.01
CA LYS A 116 -4.56 0.05 -7.00
C LYS A 116 -5.87 0.41 -7.70
N PRO A 117 -6.67 -0.58 -8.19
CA PRO A 117 -7.81 -0.33 -9.08
C PRO A 117 -8.98 0.43 -8.44
N LEU A 118 -9.08 0.44 -7.11
CA LEU A 118 -10.12 1.17 -6.37
C LEU A 118 -9.72 2.60 -5.99
N ALA A 119 -8.44 2.97 -6.17
CA ALA A 119 -7.93 4.28 -5.82
C ALA A 119 -8.17 5.30 -6.94
N LYS A 120 -8.43 6.55 -6.57
CA LYS A 120 -8.64 7.66 -7.50
C LYS A 120 -7.35 7.99 -8.26
N LYS A 121 -7.48 8.36 -9.55
CA LYS A 121 -6.34 8.85 -10.34
C LYS A 121 -5.72 10.08 -9.67
N HIS A 122 -4.40 10.12 -9.64
CA HIS A 122 -3.65 11.24 -9.06
C HIS A 122 -3.99 12.55 -9.79
N ARG A 123 -4.33 13.60 -9.02
CA ARG A 123 -4.85 14.88 -9.53
C ARG A 123 -3.84 15.69 -10.33
N ARG A 124 -2.54 15.40 -10.26
CA ARG A 124 -1.45 16.15 -10.92
C ARG A 124 -0.62 15.31 -11.87
N THR A 125 -0.45 14.02 -11.58
CA THR A 125 0.47 13.14 -12.31
C THR A 125 -0.30 12.02 -12.98
N ALA A 126 -0.35 12.00 -14.29
CA ALA A 126 -0.95 10.92 -15.05
C ALA A 126 -0.20 9.60 -14.79
N GLY A 127 -0.91 8.48 -14.84
CA GLY A 127 -0.32 7.15 -14.61
C GLY A 127 -0.21 6.73 -13.14
N LEU A 128 -0.45 7.65 -12.18
CA LEU A 128 -0.44 7.38 -10.74
C LEU A 128 -1.83 7.45 -10.13
N ASN A 129 -1.97 6.90 -8.93
CA ASN A 129 -3.15 7.02 -8.07
C ASN A 129 -2.85 7.84 -6.81
N GLU A 130 -3.89 8.43 -6.22
CA GLU A 130 -3.86 9.01 -4.88
C GLU A 130 -4.03 7.89 -3.84
N ALA A 131 -2.95 7.19 -3.58
CA ALA A 131 -2.87 6.07 -2.66
C ALA A 131 -1.57 6.12 -1.88
N TRP A 132 -1.59 5.59 -0.67
CA TRP A 132 -0.40 5.35 0.11
C TRP A 132 -0.55 4.11 0.99
N ASP A 133 0.59 3.50 1.31
CA ASP A 133 0.71 2.46 2.32
C ASP A 133 1.64 2.97 3.43
N LEU A 134 1.22 2.82 4.70
CA LEU A 134 2.04 3.16 5.86
C LEU A 134 2.90 1.96 6.21
N ILE A 135 4.20 2.13 6.08
CA ILE A 135 5.20 1.14 6.46
C ILE A 135 5.86 1.57 7.77
N ILE A 136 5.90 0.68 8.75
CA ILE A 136 6.64 0.85 10.01
C ILE A 136 7.38 -0.45 10.31
N ASN A 137 8.68 -0.35 10.58
CA ASN A 137 9.53 -1.51 10.89
C ASN A 137 9.54 -2.55 9.74
N GLY A 138 9.46 -2.08 8.48
CA GLY A 138 9.39 -2.88 7.27
C GLY A 138 8.11 -3.72 7.15
N VAL A 139 7.02 -3.27 7.77
CA VAL A 139 5.71 -3.95 7.70
C VAL A 139 4.64 -2.93 7.34
N GLU A 140 3.84 -3.24 6.32
CA GLU A 140 2.65 -2.47 6.01
C GLU A 140 1.67 -2.53 7.18
N LEU A 141 1.36 -1.37 7.77
CA LEU A 141 0.39 -1.24 8.84
C LEU A 141 -1.00 -0.86 8.33
N ALA A 142 -1.06 0.01 7.33
CA ALA A 142 -2.31 0.55 6.82
C ALA A 142 -2.17 1.00 5.37
N PRO A 143 -3.05 0.58 4.44
CA PRO A 143 -3.27 1.21 3.15
C PRO A 143 -4.37 2.28 3.24
N ALA A 144 -4.29 3.32 2.41
CA ALA A 144 -5.38 4.27 2.23
C ALA A 144 -5.35 4.95 0.86
N TYR A 145 -6.50 5.51 0.49
CA TYR A 145 -6.72 6.11 -0.82
C TYR A 145 -7.56 7.37 -0.73
N SER A 146 -7.44 8.26 -1.75
CA SER A 146 -8.63 8.96 -2.23
C SER A 146 -9.45 7.93 -3.00
N GLU A 147 -10.67 7.66 -2.60
CA GLU A 147 -11.52 6.63 -3.22
C GLU A 147 -11.89 7.00 -4.65
N LEU A 148 -11.84 6.04 -5.55
CA LEU A 148 -12.39 6.19 -6.89
C LEU A 148 -13.92 6.24 -6.80
N ASN A 149 -14.50 7.38 -7.18
CA ASN A 149 -15.94 7.63 -7.10
C ASN A 149 -16.61 7.85 -8.48
N ASP A 150 -15.91 7.57 -9.57
CA ASP A 150 -16.45 7.59 -10.93
C ASP A 150 -16.82 6.16 -11.35
N PRO A 151 -18.11 5.82 -11.50
CA PRO A 151 -18.56 4.47 -11.81
C PRO A 151 -18.13 4.00 -13.20
N VAL A 152 -17.95 4.93 -14.16
CA VAL A 152 -17.48 4.57 -15.52
C VAL A 152 -16.01 4.10 -15.45
N VAL A 153 -15.16 4.88 -14.80
CA VAL A 153 -13.75 4.53 -14.63
C VAL A 153 -13.61 3.27 -13.77
N GLN A 154 -14.46 3.09 -12.74
CA GLN A 154 -14.45 1.91 -11.89
C GLN A 154 -14.81 0.64 -12.68
N ARG A 155 -15.82 0.73 -13.54
CA ARG A 155 -16.19 -0.38 -14.44
C ARG A 155 -15.02 -0.79 -15.33
N GLU A 156 -14.40 0.17 -16.01
CA GLU A 156 -13.24 -0.10 -16.88
C GLU A 156 -12.12 -0.84 -16.13
N ARG A 157 -11.84 -0.44 -14.90
CA ARG A 157 -10.81 -1.07 -14.08
C ARG A 157 -11.19 -2.48 -13.60
N LEU A 158 -12.43 -2.67 -13.15
CA LEU A 158 -12.90 -4.00 -12.73
C LEU A 158 -12.98 -4.97 -13.91
N GLU A 159 -13.36 -4.51 -15.10
CA GLU A 159 -13.30 -5.34 -16.32
C GLU A 159 -11.86 -5.73 -16.69
N ALA A 160 -10.89 -4.84 -16.47
CA ALA A 160 -9.47 -5.17 -16.63
C ALA A 160 -9.03 -6.22 -15.61
N GLN A 161 -9.40 -6.07 -14.34
CA GLN A 161 -9.13 -7.05 -13.28
C GLN A 161 -9.77 -8.42 -13.57
N SER A 162 -11.03 -8.46 -13.99
CA SER A 162 -11.71 -9.73 -14.37
C SER A 162 -10.99 -10.48 -15.50
N ARG A 163 -10.34 -9.78 -16.42
CA ARG A 163 -9.50 -10.43 -17.43
C ARG A 163 -8.26 -11.09 -16.83
N LEU A 164 -7.68 -10.53 -15.77
CA LEU A 164 -6.56 -11.13 -15.04
C LEU A 164 -7.00 -12.35 -14.23
N VAL A 165 -8.20 -12.29 -13.59
CA VAL A 165 -8.83 -13.47 -12.95
C VAL A 165 -8.95 -14.63 -13.94
N ALA A 166 -9.44 -14.34 -15.17
CA ALA A 166 -9.58 -15.35 -16.21
C ALA A 166 -8.23 -15.94 -16.69
N GLN A 167 -7.12 -15.25 -16.44
CA GLN A 167 -5.76 -15.71 -16.71
C GLN A 167 -5.14 -16.44 -15.52
N GLY A 168 -5.85 -16.53 -14.37
CA GLY A 168 -5.42 -17.27 -13.18
C GLY A 168 -4.70 -16.43 -12.14
N ASP A 169 -4.80 -15.11 -12.19
CA ASP A 169 -4.28 -14.22 -11.14
C ASP A 169 -5.17 -14.32 -9.89
N PRO A 170 -4.66 -14.84 -8.75
CA PRO A 170 -5.44 -15.04 -7.54
C PRO A 170 -5.73 -13.76 -6.76
N GLU A 171 -5.05 -12.66 -7.07
CA GLU A 171 -5.21 -11.37 -6.38
C GLU A 171 -6.14 -10.41 -7.15
N ALA A 172 -6.44 -10.74 -8.40
CA ALA A 172 -7.32 -9.93 -9.23
C ALA A 172 -8.78 -10.02 -8.78
N MET A 173 -9.55 -8.96 -9.04
CA MET A 173 -10.94 -8.82 -8.60
C MET A 173 -11.92 -9.13 -9.72
N ASP A 174 -13.03 -9.79 -9.36
CA ASP A 174 -14.17 -9.97 -10.25
C ASP A 174 -14.96 -8.67 -10.44
N LEU A 175 -15.70 -8.59 -11.54
CA LEU A 175 -16.64 -7.50 -11.82
C LEU A 175 -17.83 -7.56 -10.85
N ASP A 176 -18.01 -6.51 -10.05
CA ASP A 176 -19.11 -6.37 -9.09
C ASP A 176 -20.15 -5.36 -9.61
N GLU A 177 -21.19 -5.85 -10.26
CA GLU A 177 -22.29 -5.04 -10.79
C GLU A 177 -23.13 -4.39 -9.67
N ALA A 178 -23.25 -5.00 -8.50
CA ALA A 178 -23.99 -4.44 -7.39
C ALA A 178 -23.25 -3.22 -6.81
N PHE A 179 -21.93 -3.32 -6.69
CA PHE A 179 -21.08 -2.21 -6.28
C PHE A 179 -21.13 -1.04 -7.28
N LEU A 180 -20.99 -1.32 -8.58
CA LEU A 180 -21.08 -0.30 -9.62
C LEU A 180 -22.42 0.40 -9.63
N THR A 181 -23.52 -0.35 -9.52
CA THR A 181 -24.86 0.21 -9.41
C THR A 181 -24.99 1.12 -8.19
N ALA A 182 -24.44 0.73 -7.04
CA ALA A 182 -24.44 1.55 -5.83
C ALA A 182 -23.67 2.87 -6.04
N MET A 183 -22.53 2.83 -6.72
CA MET A 183 -21.77 4.03 -7.07
C MET A 183 -22.55 5.00 -7.97
N GLU A 184 -23.33 4.48 -8.93
CA GLU A 184 -24.15 5.28 -9.85
C GLU A 184 -25.26 6.07 -9.13
N PHE A 185 -25.71 5.64 -7.95
CA PHE A 185 -26.63 6.42 -7.11
C PHE A 185 -26.00 7.67 -6.48
N GLY A 186 -24.68 7.84 -6.58
CA GLY A 186 -23.98 9.05 -6.19
C GLY A 186 -22.99 8.85 -5.03
N MET A 187 -21.91 8.14 -5.26
CA MET A 187 -20.80 8.07 -4.29
C MET A 187 -20.12 9.44 -4.19
N PRO A 188 -20.09 10.11 -3.01
CA PRO A 188 -19.36 11.35 -2.85
C PRO A 188 -17.85 11.11 -2.95
N PRO A 189 -17.04 12.17 -3.20
CA PRO A 189 -15.60 12.08 -2.93
C PRO A 189 -15.37 11.57 -1.50
N ALA A 190 -14.46 10.66 -1.32
CA ALA A 190 -14.20 10.06 -0.01
C ALA A 190 -12.73 9.67 0.13
N GLY A 191 -12.24 9.65 1.36
CA GLY A 191 -11.00 8.99 1.74
C GLY A 191 -11.32 7.67 2.43
N GLY A 192 -10.60 6.60 2.06
CA GLY A 192 -10.72 5.27 2.65
C GLY A 192 -9.42 4.83 3.30
N LEU A 193 -9.53 4.11 4.41
CA LEU A 193 -8.43 3.60 5.21
C LEU A 193 -8.72 2.17 5.65
N GLY A 194 -7.76 1.28 5.46
CA GLY A 194 -7.68 -0.01 6.15
C GLY A 194 -6.54 0.00 7.17
N MET A 195 -6.71 -0.63 8.33
CA MET A 195 -5.63 -0.75 9.31
C MET A 195 -5.56 -2.18 9.85
N GLY A 196 -4.36 -2.76 9.83
CA GLY A 196 -4.10 -4.06 10.45
C GLY A 196 -4.01 -3.93 11.96
N VAL A 197 -5.11 -4.20 12.68
CA VAL A 197 -5.14 -4.09 14.16
C VAL A 197 -4.14 -5.04 14.81
N ASP A 198 -4.02 -6.27 14.33
CA ASP A 198 -3.01 -7.21 14.84
C ASP A 198 -1.58 -6.70 14.62
N ARG A 199 -1.31 -6.10 13.44
CA ARG A 199 -0.01 -5.48 13.14
C ARG A 199 0.29 -4.29 14.06
N LEU A 200 -0.72 -3.48 14.39
CA LEU A 200 -0.58 -2.38 15.36
C LEU A 200 -0.26 -2.94 16.76
N VAL A 201 -0.95 -3.99 17.19
CA VAL A 201 -0.65 -4.65 18.47
C VAL A 201 0.77 -5.22 18.48
N MET A 202 1.20 -5.88 17.40
CA MET A 202 2.59 -6.36 17.25
C MET A 202 3.60 -5.22 17.38
N LEU A 203 3.37 -4.10 16.70
CA LEU A 203 4.24 -2.92 16.76
C LEU A 203 4.37 -2.40 18.19
N LEU A 204 3.27 -2.25 18.90
CA LEU A 204 3.24 -1.66 20.24
C LEU A 204 3.73 -2.61 21.35
N THR A 205 3.62 -3.93 21.15
CA THR A 205 3.97 -4.92 22.18
C THR A 205 5.28 -5.65 21.93
N GLY A 206 5.73 -5.71 20.68
CA GLY A 206 6.83 -6.56 20.24
C GLY A 206 6.45 -8.05 20.12
N ALA A 207 5.16 -8.38 20.27
CA ALA A 207 4.65 -9.76 20.17
C ALA A 207 4.60 -10.24 18.72
N GLY A 208 4.69 -11.54 18.49
CA GLY A 208 4.46 -12.16 17.20
C GLY A 208 2.96 -12.26 16.87
N ILE A 209 2.62 -12.41 15.57
CA ILE A 209 1.21 -12.45 15.12
C ILE A 209 0.39 -13.55 15.82
N ARG A 210 1.00 -14.69 16.15
CA ARG A 210 0.30 -15.78 16.86
C ARG A 210 -0.06 -15.45 18.30
N GLU A 211 0.62 -14.47 18.88
CA GLU A 211 0.40 -14.01 20.26
C GLU A 211 -0.65 -12.89 20.32
N THR A 212 -0.89 -12.21 19.19
CA THR A 212 -1.92 -11.15 19.09
C THR A 212 -3.30 -11.69 18.77
N ILE A 213 -3.37 -12.82 18.05
CA ILE A 213 -4.64 -13.45 17.68
C ILE A 213 -5.19 -14.26 18.87
N LEU A 214 -6.39 -13.90 19.34
CA LEU A 214 -7.02 -14.53 20.51
C LEU A 214 -7.27 -16.05 20.33
N PHE A 215 -7.60 -16.50 19.11
CA PHE A 215 -7.87 -17.89 18.77
C PHE A 215 -7.12 -18.31 17.49
N PRO A 216 -5.78 -18.45 17.57
CA PRO A 216 -4.98 -18.81 16.40
C PRO A 216 -5.31 -20.23 15.94
N LEU A 217 -5.28 -20.45 14.61
CA LEU A 217 -5.37 -21.81 14.07
C LEU A 217 -4.11 -22.59 14.44
N LEU A 218 -4.29 -23.64 15.18
CA LEU A 218 -3.22 -24.59 15.50
C LEU A 218 -3.15 -25.66 14.40
N ARG A 219 -1.94 -26.10 14.05
CA ARG A 219 -1.81 -27.30 13.21
C ARG A 219 -2.31 -28.50 14.03
N PRO A 220 -3.13 -29.39 13.43
CA PRO A 220 -3.44 -30.69 14.06
C PRO A 220 -2.12 -31.43 14.35
N GLU A 221 -2.04 -32.06 15.50
CA GLU A 221 -0.92 -32.96 15.85
C GLU A 221 -0.85 -34.17 14.94
#